data_54d0f8679847fda0b62f9152b1dc0114
#
_entry.id   54d0f8679847fda0b62f9152b1dc0114
#
_cell.length_a   1.000
_cell.length_b   1.000
_cell.length_c   1.000
_cell.angle_alpha   90.00
_cell.angle_beta   90.00
_cell.angle_gamma   90.00
#
_symmetry.space_group_name_H-M   'P 1'
#
loop_
_entity.id
_entity.type
_entity.pdbx_description
1 polymer ?
#
loop_
_entity_poly.entity_id
_entity_poly.type
_entity_poly.pdbx_seq_one_letter_code
_entity_poly.pdbx_strand_id
1 'polypeptide(L)'
;MFDNLSGRLSDAARSLTGKGRLTEANIKDTLRQVRLALLEADVALPVVKTFIERIRERALGEEVGKSLTPGQALVKIIHAELVRLLGSDSAPLDFRAQPPVVIMLAGLQGAGKTTTAAKLAKRLIDREKKKVMLVSVDVHRPAAILQLQTLAGEVGALHCASDASEEPVRIVDRALDEATRSHVDVLIVDTAGRLHVDEEMMQEVALVHERAKPHETLFVVDSMAGQDAVNAATAFDKTLALTGIVLTKTDGDAKGGVALSVREVTGKPIRFMGVGEKVDALEAFHPDRVASRILGMGDVLTLVEEIEQKVSKDKTEKLAKKLKKGRGFDLSDLRDQLEQMMNMGGLASMLEKLPLPGNVNAAALNEAGNEKKIRRQVAIINSMTPGERRFPKIINGSRKKRIASGAGQQIQDVNRLLKQHLQMEKMMKKMSRGGMKKMMRGMPGGGMPPGFQ
;
A
#
# COMPACT_ATOMS: atom_id res chain seq x y z
N MET A 1 2.33 9.95 1.25
CA MET A 1 1.35 10.48 2.25
C MET A 1 2.06 10.73 3.55
N PHE A 2 2.01 11.17 4.52
CA PHE A 2 2.62 11.36 5.87
C PHE A 2 4.05 11.91 5.93
N ASP A 3 4.78 12.14 4.85
CA ASP A 3 6.21 12.50 4.90
C ASP A 3 6.49 13.81 5.65
N ASN A 4 5.70 14.85 5.39
CA ASN A 4 5.77 16.12 6.12
C ASN A 4 5.42 15.97 7.60
N LEU A 5 4.35 15.21 7.90
CA LEU A 5 3.92 14.94 9.27
C LEU A 5 4.98 14.10 9.99
N SER A 6 5.51 13.08 9.31
CA SER A 6 6.56 12.20 9.82
C SER A 6 7.84 12.96 10.16
N GLY A 7 8.33 13.81 9.24
CA GLY A 7 9.52 14.64 9.50
C GLY A 7 9.38 15.48 10.75
N ARG A 8 8.27 16.21 10.88
CA ARG A 8 8.03 17.12 12.03
C ARG A 8 7.79 16.39 13.34
N LEU A 9 7.03 15.28 13.34
CA LEU A 9 6.82 14.49 14.56
C LEU A 9 8.10 13.78 14.99
N SER A 10 8.91 13.31 14.04
CA SER A 10 10.23 12.74 14.31
C SER A 10 11.18 13.77 14.92
N ASP A 11 11.18 15.00 14.42
CA ASP A 11 12.00 16.09 14.97
C ASP A 11 11.54 16.52 16.37
N ALA A 12 10.23 16.60 16.59
CA ALA A 12 9.65 16.84 17.92
C ALA A 12 10.05 15.75 18.92
N ALA A 13 10.03 14.49 18.50
CA ALA A 13 10.46 13.34 19.33
C ALA A 13 11.97 13.38 19.62
N ARG A 14 12.79 13.71 18.62
CA ARG A 14 14.26 13.83 18.77
C ARG A 14 14.66 14.98 19.72
N SER A 15 13.93 16.07 19.74
CA SER A 15 14.21 17.20 20.65
C SER A 15 14.17 16.83 22.14
N LEU A 16 13.57 15.68 22.47
CA LEU A 16 13.48 15.14 23.82
C LEU A 16 14.55 14.09 24.17
N THR A 17 15.23 13.53 23.16
CA THR A 17 16.16 12.40 23.38
C THR A 17 17.42 12.77 24.17
N GLY A 18 17.68 14.06 24.48
CA GLY A 18 18.81 14.50 25.31
C GLY A 18 18.44 15.01 26.71
N LYS A 19 17.15 15.00 27.10
CA LYS A 19 16.71 15.61 28.38
C LYS A 19 16.43 14.52 29.42
N GLY A 20 17.08 14.61 30.56
CA GLY A 20 17.11 13.56 31.59
C GLY A 20 15.82 13.27 32.39
N ARG A 21 14.76 14.11 32.27
CA ARG A 21 13.44 13.92 32.91
C ARG A 21 12.34 14.58 32.08
N LEU A 22 11.15 13.97 32.02
CA LEU A 22 9.93 14.63 31.55
C LEU A 22 9.52 15.65 32.61
N THR A 23 9.70 16.93 32.28
CA THR A 23 9.18 18.04 33.06
C THR A 23 7.96 18.60 32.36
N GLU A 24 7.05 19.21 33.10
CA GLU A 24 5.86 19.84 32.50
C GLU A 24 6.22 20.84 31.40
N ALA A 25 7.32 21.58 31.55
CA ALA A 25 7.82 22.52 30.56
C ALA A 25 8.28 21.79 29.26
N ASN A 26 9.05 20.71 29.38
CA ASN A 26 9.54 19.95 28.22
C ASN A 26 8.38 19.28 27.44
N ILE A 27 7.40 18.76 28.17
CA ILE A 27 6.18 18.17 27.57
C ILE A 27 5.40 19.26 26.83
N LYS A 28 5.21 20.43 27.42
CA LYS A 28 4.47 21.56 26.84
C LYS A 28 5.06 22.02 25.51
N ASP A 29 6.37 22.16 25.43
CA ASP A 29 7.06 22.58 24.19
C ASP A 29 6.92 21.53 23.09
N THR A 30 7.09 20.25 23.42
CA THR A 30 6.93 19.17 22.44
C THR A 30 5.49 19.01 21.98
N LEU A 31 4.53 19.07 22.91
CA LEU A 31 3.11 19.03 22.54
C LEU A 31 2.69 20.22 21.66
N ARG A 32 3.32 21.38 21.84
CA ARG A 32 3.16 22.52 20.93
C ARG A 32 3.64 22.20 19.52
N GLN A 33 4.81 21.58 19.39
CA GLN A 33 5.34 21.15 18.07
C GLN A 33 4.45 20.07 17.42
N VAL A 34 4.04 19.07 18.18
CA VAL A 34 3.10 18.04 17.72
C VAL A 34 1.78 18.65 17.25
N ARG A 35 1.23 19.59 18.01
CA ARG A 35 0.01 20.33 17.63
C ARG A 35 0.17 21.06 16.30
N LEU A 36 1.29 21.78 16.12
CA LEU A 36 1.56 22.51 14.88
C LEU A 36 1.70 21.54 13.71
N ALA A 37 2.43 20.43 13.88
CA ALA A 37 2.58 19.39 12.86
C ALA A 37 1.24 18.81 12.40
N LEU A 38 0.33 18.52 13.33
CA LEU A 38 -1.00 18.01 13.02
C LEU A 38 -1.88 19.06 12.29
N LEU A 39 -1.83 20.32 12.70
CA LEU A 39 -2.57 21.41 12.04
C LEU A 39 -2.07 21.66 10.62
N GLU A 40 -0.76 21.64 10.39
CA GLU A 40 -0.17 21.77 9.06
C GLU A 40 -0.44 20.54 8.16
N ALA A 41 -0.68 19.39 8.79
CA ALA A 41 -1.15 18.18 8.10
C ALA A 41 -2.67 18.23 7.81
N ASP A 42 -3.37 19.34 8.06
CA ASP A 42 -4.81 19.52 7.88
C ASP A 42 -5.68 18.58 8.74
N VAL A 43 -5.18 18.20 9.93
CA VAL A 43 -6.00 17.50 10.91
C VAL A 43 -7.04 18.44 11.49
N ALA A 44 -8.28 18.02 11.60
CA ALA A 44 -9.39 18.84 12.13
C ALA A 44 -9.10 19.32 13.56
N LEU A 45 -9.32 20.60 13.83
CA LEU A 45 -8.98 21.24 15.12
C LEU A 45 -9.54 20.53 16.35
N PRO A 46 -10.80 20.03 16.39
CA PRO A 46 -11.32 19.26 17.52
C PRO A 46 -10.50 17.99 17.77
N VAL A 47 -10.10 17.28 16.70
CA VAL A 47 -9.31 16.06 16.78
C VAL A 47 -7.92 16.35 17.37
N VAL A 48 -7.27 17.43 16.89
CA VAL A 48 -5.98 17.89 17.42
C VAL A 48 -6.07 18.21 18.91
N LYS A 49 -7.10 18.94 19.34
CA LYS A 49 -7.28 19.27 20.76
C LYS A 49 -7.39 18.01 21.62
N THR A 50 -8.30 17.11 21.28
CA THR A 50 -8.50 15.85 22.01
C THR A 50 -7.25 15.01 22.06
N PHE A 51 -6.52 14.91 20.94
CA PHE A 51 -5.27 14.16 20.86
C PHE A 51 -4.20 14.71 21.79
N ILE A 52 -3.97 16.04 21.77
CA ILE A 52 -2.98 16.69 22.63
C ILE A 52 -3.32 16.55 24.12
N GLU A 53 -4.59 16.70 24.50
CA GLU A 53 -5.05 16.54 25.89
C GLU A 53 -4.79 15.12 26.39
N ARG A 54 -5.12 14.10 25.61
CA ARG A 54 -4.89 12.70 25.97
C ARG A 54 -3.42 12.36 26.14
N ILE A 55 -2.55 12.86 25.23
CA ILE A 55 -1.11 12.66 25.40
C ILE A 55 -0.62 13.33 26.67
N ARG A 56 -1.09 14.56 26.96
CA ARG A 56 -0.72 15.29 28.16
C ARG A 56 -1.10 14.54 29.43
N GLU A 57 -2.34 14.05 29.53
CA GLU A 57 -2.84 13.30 30.67
C GLU A 57 -2.00 12.02 30.90
N ARG A 58 -1.73 11.27 29.83
CA ARG A 58 -0.91 10.04 29.89
C ARG A 58 0.53 10.32 30.24
N ALA A 59 1.14 11.36 29.67
CA ALA A 59 2.53 11.73 29.95
C ALA A 59 2.75 12.21 31.38
N LEU A 60 1.74 12.83 32.01
CA LEU A 60 1.79 13.25 33.41
C LEU A 60 1.48 12.09 34.39
N GLY A 61 0.75 11.06 33.97
CA GLY A 61 0.35 9.93 34.78
C GLY A 61 1.32 8.72 34.74
N GLU A 62 2.18 8.65 33.73
CA GLU A 62 3.14 7.53 33.62
C GLU A 62 4.41 7.84 34.43
N GLU A 63 4.66 7.05 35.47
CA GLU A 63 6.00 6.89 36.04
C GLU A 63 6.90 6.29 34.95
N VAL A 64 7.87 7.09 34.46
CA VAL A 64 8.84 6.62 33.45
C VAL A 64 9.54 5.39 34.01
N GLY A 65 9.17 4.22 33.47
CA GLY A 65 9.78 2.96 33.89
C GLY A 65 11.31 3.02 33.76
N LYS A 66 12.03 2.42 34.68
CA LYS A 66 13.50 2.49 34.81
C LYS A 66 14.31 2.11 33.57
N SER A 67 13.66 1.59 32.52
CA SER A 67 14.29 1.08 31.31
C SER A 67 14.17 2.00 30.04
N LEU A 68 13.35 3.06 30.09
CA LEU A 68 13.14 3.94 28.95
C LEU A 68 13.65 5.36 29.25
N THR A 69 14.21 6.03 28.25
CA THR A 69 14.47 7.47 28.35
C THR A 69 13.14 8.24 28.28
N PRO A 70 13.05 9.43 28.88
CA PRO A 70 11.83 10.26 28.83
C PRO A 70 11.31 10.50 27.42
N GLY A 71 12.22 10.72 26.44
CA GLY A 71 11.85 10.87 25.04
C GLY A 71 11.23 9.60 24.43
N GLN A 72 11.78 8.42 24.75
CA GLN A 72 11.23 7.14 24.31
C GLN A 72 9.84 6.87 24.90
N ALA A 73 9.63 7.22 26.17
CA ALA A 73 8.33 7.09 26.81
C ALA A 73 7.28 7.97 26.13
N LEU A 74 7.60 9.22 25.82
CA LEU A 74 6.67 10.11 25.12
C LEU A 74 6.40 9.64 23.68
N VAL A 75 7.41 9.16 22.94
CA VAL A 75 7.22 8.58 21.60
C VAL A 75 6.26 7.39 21.66
N LYS A 76 6.41 6.52 22.66
CA LYS A 76 5.51 5.39 22.88
C LYS A 76 4.07 5.84 23.15
N ILE A 77 3.87 6.89 23.95
CA ILE A 77 2.55 7.46 24.23
C ILE A 77 1.94 8.02 22.95
N ILE A 78 2.71 8.81 22.17
CA ILE A 78 2.25 9.38 20.90
C ILE A 78 1.88 8.27 19.91
N HIS A 79 2.71 7.23 19.80
CA HIS A 79 2.43 6.06 18.95
C HIS A 79 1.10 5.41 19.34
N ALA A 80 0.93 5.09 20.62
CA ALA A 80 -0.29 4.44 21.12
C ALA A 80 -1.55 5.32 20.89
N GLU A 81 -1.45 6.65 21.01
CA GLU A 81 -2.55 7.56 20.72
C GLU A 81 -2.81 7.68 19.23
N LEU A 82 -1.79 7.65 18.37
CA LEU A 82 -1.97 7.59 16.91
C LEU A 82 -2.67 6.30 16.48
N VAL A 83 -2.23 5.15 17.00
CA VAL A 83 -2.89 3.85 16.73
C VAL A 83 -4.35 3.90 17.15
N ARG A 84 -4.64 4.43 18.33
CA ARG A 84 -6.02 4.58 18.82
C ARG A 84 -6.85 5.51 17.91
N LEU A 85 -6.28 6.61 17.47
CA LEU A 85 -6.94 7.58 16.59
C LEU A 85 -7.21 6.99 15.19
N LEU A 86 -6.28 6.16 14.67
CA LEU A 86 -6.42 5.48 13.39
C LEU A 86 -7.30 4.22 13.45
N GLY A 87 -7.57 3.71 14.66
CA GLY A 87 -8.27 2.44 14.91
C GLY A 87 -7.31 1.40 15.46
N SER A 88 -7.73 0.64 16.49
CA SER A 88 -6.84 -0.28 17.20
C SER A 88 -6.39 -1.45 16.35
N ASP A 89 -7.23 -1.90 15.42
CA ASP A 89 -7.00 -3.12 14.65
C ASP A 89 -7.35 -2.94 13.17
N SER A 90 -6.75 -3.78 12.32
CA SER A 90 -7.19 -3.92 10.94
C SER A 90 -8.59 -4.53 10.90
N ALA A 91 -9.50 -3.89 10.15
CA ALA A 91 -10.89 -4.32 10.06
C ALA A 91 -11.15 -4.93 8.67
N PRO A 92 -11.14 -6.27 8.52
CA PRO A 92 -11.46 -6.92 7.24
C PRO A 92 -12.94 -6.74 6.89
N LEU A 93 -13.29 -6.93 5.62
CA LEU A 93 -14.68 -6.97 5.18
C LEU A 93 -15.39 -8.19 5.78
N ASP A 94 -16.68 -8.03 6.09
CA ASP A 94 -17.50 -9.14 6.57
C ASP A 94 -18.27 -9.80 5.42
N PHE A 95 -17.95 -11.08 5.16
CA PHE A 95 -18.61 -11.90 4.15
C PHE A 95 -19.52 -12.97 4.74
N ARG A 96 -19.85 -12.89 6.03
CA ARG A 96 -20.71 -13.86 6.74
C ARG A 96 -22.19 -13.61 6.46
N ALA A 97 -22.55 -13.58 5.17
CA ALA A 97 -23.91 -13.41 4.71
C ALA A 97 -24.20 -14.32 3.50
N GLN A 98 -25.47 -14.49 3.16
CA GLN A 98 -25.83 -15.22 1.95
C GLN A 98 -25.42 -14.43 0.69
N PRO A 99 -24.78 -15.08 -0.29
CA PRO A 99 -24.48 -14.41 -1.56
C PRO A 99 -25.74 -13.99 -2.34
N PRO A 100 -25.67 -12.89 -3.10
CA PRO A 100 -24.53 -12.02 -3.23
C PRO A 100 -24.35 -11.10 -2.01
N VAL A 101 -23.12 -11.00 -1.47
CA VAL A 101 -22.77 -9.98 -0.49
C VAL A 101 -22.69 -8.63 -1.20
N VAL A 102 -23.49 -7.67 -0.84
CA VAL A 102 -23.53 -6.35 -1.48
C VAL A 102 -22.58 -5.40 -0.78
N ILE A 103 -21.66 -4.80 -1.55
CA ILE A 103 -20.77 -3.73 -1.10
C ILE A 103 -21.12 -2.46 -1.88
N MET A 104 -21.47 -1.40 -1.18
CA MET A 104 -21.78 -0.12 -1.78
C MET A 104 -20.65 0.87 -1.54
N LEU A 105 -20.22 1.57 -2.59
CA LEU A 105 -19.23 2.65 -2.51
C LEU A 105 -19.92 4.00 -2.56
N ALA A 106 -19.72 4.83 -1.55
CA ALA A 106 -20.26 6.16 -1.45
C ALA A 106 -19.14 7.21 -1.28
N GLY A 107 -19.40 8.46 -1.67
CA GLY A 107 -18.42 9.55 -1.55
C GLY A 107 -18.55 10.61 -2.64
N LEU A 108 -17.79 11.70 -2.52
CA LEU A 108 -17.82 12.83 -3.43
C LEU A 108 -17.29 12.48 -4.84
N GLN A 109 -17.57 13.35 -5.80
CA GLN A 109 -17.02 13.25 -7.15
C GLN A 109 -15.50 13.35 -7.11
N GLY A 110 -14.82 12.53 -7.91
CA GLY A 110 -13.35 12.51 -7.97
C GLY A 110 -12.68 11.83 -6.78
N ALA A 111 -13.43 11.35 -5.79
CA ALA A 111 -12.87 10.58 -4.65
C ALA A 111 -12.29 9.21 -5.05
N GLY A 112 -12.54 8.73 -6.28
CA GLY A 112 -11.97 7.48 -6.77
C GLY A 112 -12.86 6.25 -6.54
N LYS A 113 -14.19 6.40 -6.42
CA LYS A 113 -15.13 5.29 -6.22
C LYS A 113 -15.04 4.22 -7.31
N THR A 114 -15.19 4.60 -8.57
CA THR A 114 -15.16 3.70 -9.72
C THR A 114 -13.84 2.91 -9.80
N THR A 115 -12.72 3.57 -9.60
CA THR A 115 -11.40 2.90 -9.55
C THR A 115 -11.28 2.00 -8.34
N THR A 116 -11.82 2.41 -7.19
CA THR A 116 -11.84 1.60 -5.97
C THR A 116 -12.69 0.34 -6.15
N ALA A 117 -13.83 0.42 -6.85
CA ALA A 117 -14.67 -0.74 -7.19
C ALA A 117 -13.85 -1.80 -7.93
N ALA A 118 -13.12 -1.39 -8.97
CA ALA A 118 -12.29 -2.31 -9.75
C ALA A 118 -11.11 -2.89 -8.93
N LYS A 119 -10.42 -2.05 -8.14
CA LYS A 119 -9.32 -2.50 -7.26
C LYS A 119 -9.79 -3.49 -6.22
N LEU A 120 -10.96 -3.22 -5.62
CA LEU A 120 -11.57 -4.11 -4.64
C LEU A 120 -11.98 -5.43 -5.29
N ALA A 121 -12.62 -5.39 -6.47
CA ALA A 121 -12.96 -6.58 -7.24
C ALA A 121 -11.73 -7.44 -7.53
N LYS A 122 -10.65 -6.82 -8.05
CA LYS A 122 -9.40 -7.53 -8.31
C LYS A 122 -8.83 -8.21 -7.07
N ARG A 123 -8.81 -7.50 -5.94
CA ARG A 123 -8.36 -8.04 -4.66
C ARG A 123 -9.18 -9.25 -4.23
N LEU A 124 -10.52 -9.17 -4.34
CA LEU A 124 -11.44 -10.25 -3.97
C LEU A 124 -11.27 -11.47 -4.88
N ILE A 125 -11.12 -11.26 -6.19
CA ILE A 125 -10.88 -12.33 -7.17
C ILE A 125 -9.52 -12.99 -6.92
N ASP A 126 -8.45 -12.21 -6.81
CA ASP A 126 -7.09 -12.74 -6.76
C ASP A 126 -6.75 -13.40 -5.42
N ARG A 127 -7.18 -12.79 -4.29
CA ARG A 127 -6.81 -13.23 -2.94
C ARG A 127 -7.85 -14.13 -2.28
N GLU A 128 -9.12 -13.78 -2.46
CA GLU A 128 -10.22 -14.46 -1.76
C GLU A 128 -10.98 -15.44 -2.65
N LYS A 129 -10.60 -15.49 -3.96
CA LYS A 129 -11.19 -16.39 -4.96
C LYS A 129 -12.71 -16.23 -5.11
N LYS A 130 -13.21 -15.01 -4.89
CA LYS A 130 -14.61 -14.66 -5.01
C LYS A 130 -14.99 -14.37 -6.46
N LYS A 131 -16.20 -14.76 -6.84
CA LYS A 131 -16.83 -14.32 -8.09
C LYS A 131 -17.50 -12.98 -7.86
N VAL A 132 -17.03 -11.94 -8.55
CA VAL A 132 -17.42 -10.55 -8.31
C VAL A 132 -18.15 -9.98 -9.51
N MET A 133 -19.23 -9.21 -9.26
CA MET A 133 -19.93 -8.41 -10.25
C MET A 133 -19.85 -6.95 -9.87
N LEU A 134 -19.65 -6.08 -10.87
CA LEU A 134 -19.64 -4.63 -10.74
C LEU A 134 -20.87 -4.04 -11.41
N VAL A 135 -21.47 -3.02 -10.81
CA VAL A 135 -22.54 -2.22 -11.40
C VAL A 135 -22.33 -0.75 -11.06
N SER A 136 -22.52 0.14 -12.04
CA SER A 136 -22.56 1.58 -11.83
C SER A 136 -24.01 2.07 -11.79
N VAL A 137 -24.34 2.82 -10.76
CA VAL A 137 -25.61 3.56 -10.68
C VAL A 137 -25.38 5.07 -10.85
N ASP A 138 -24.20 5.48 -11.35
CA ASP A 138 -23.87 6.86 -11.67
C ASP A 138 -24.42 7.24 -13.04
N VAL A 139 -25.74 7.41 -13.13
CA VAL A 139 -26.47 7.78 -14.35
C VAL A 139 -26.17 9.21 -14.80
N HIS A 140 -25.63 10.06 -13.93
CA HIS A 140 -25.30 11.44 -14.24
C HIS A 140 -24.01 11.57 -15.06
N ARG A 141 -23.19 10.49 -15.10
CA ARG A 141 -21.91 10.48 -15.82
C ARG A 141 -21.77 9.22 -16.70
N PRO A 142 -22.27 9.24 -17.93
CA PRO A 142 -22.18 8.09 -18.86
C PRO A 142 -20.75 7.58 -19.04
N ALA A 143 -19.75 8.46 -18.97
CA ALA A 143 -18.34 8.08 -19.04
C ALA A 143 -17.90 7.22 -17.85
N ALA A 144 -18.49 7.38 -16.66
CA ALA A 144 -18.18 6.55 -15.50
C ALA A 144 -18.70 5.11 -15.67
N ILE A 145 -19.86 4.95 -16.28
CA ILE A 145 -20.43 3.64 -16.63
C ILE A 145 -19.49 2.88 -17.57
N LEU A 146 -19.06 3.53 -18.65
CA LEU A 146 -18.11 2.94 -19.62
C LEU A 146 -16.75 2.64 -19.00
N GLN A 147 -16.29 3.53 -18.10
CA GLN A 147 -15.05 3.31 -17.35
C GLN A 147 -15.14 2.07 -16.48
N LEU A 148 -16.23 1.89 -15.73
CA LEU A 148 -16.42 0.72 -14.88
C LEU A 148 -16.51 -0.56 -15.71
N GLN A 149 -17.17 -0.54 -16.84
CA GLN A 149 -17.26 -1.67 -17.78
C GLN A 149 -15.85 -2.09 -18.25
N THR A 150 -15.04 -1.13 -18.66
CA THR A 150 -13.66 -1.38 -19.13
C THR A 150 -12.81 -1.98 -18.01
N LEU A 151 -12.88 -1.39 -16.81
CA LEU A 151 -12.15 -1.86 -15.64
C LEU A 151 -12.62 -3.25 -15.19
N ALA A 152 -13.92 -3.55 -15.28
CA ALA A 152 -14.45 -4.89 -14.97
C ALA A 152 -13.80 -5.95 -15.87
N GLY A 153 -13.72 -5.70 -17.19
CA GLY A 153 -13.04 -6.57 -18.14
C GLY A 153 -11.55 -6.76 -17.81
N GLU A 154 -10.87 -5.67 -17.45
CA GLU A 154 -9.43 -5.72 -17.07
C GLU A 154 -9.16 -6.59 -15.84
N VAL A 155 -10.03 -6.51 -14.83
CA VAL A 155 -9.84 -7.27 -13.57
C VAL A 155 -10.48 -8.66 -13.58
N GLY A 156 -11.21 -9.03 -14.64
CA GLY A 156 -11.91 -10.32 -14.76
C GLY A 156 -13.18 -10.41 -13.90
N ALA A 157 -13.81 -9.27 -13.57
CA ALA A 157 -15.10 -9.22 -12.90
C ALA A 157 -16.24 -9.25 -13.92
N LEU A 158 -17.42 -9.74 -13.51
CA LEU A 158 -18.66 -9.57 -14.27
C LEU A 158 -19.09 -8.10 -14.19
N HIS A 159 -19.81 -7.64 -15.21
CA HIS A 159 -20.37 -6.29 -15.26
C HIS A 159 -21.86 -6.36 -15.60
N CYS A 160 -22.69 -5.79 -14.71
CA CYS A 160 -24.10 -5.56 -15.01
C CYS A 160 -24.22 -4.26 -15.80
N ALA A 161 -24.82 -4.32 -16.99
CA ALA A 161 -25.00 -3.15 -17.83
C ALA A 161 -25.94 -2.14 -17.17
N SER A 162 -25.62 -0.85 -17.32
CA SER A 162 -26.46 0.27 -16.88
C SER A 162 -26.52 1.32 -17.99
N ASP A 163 -27.63 2.04 -18.03
CA ASP A 163 -27.87 3.11 -18.99
C ASP A 163 -28.19 4.42 -18.24
N ALA A 164 -27.69 5.54 -18.76
CA ALA A 164 -27.87 6.86 -18.17
C ALA A 164 -29.35 7.34 -18.16
N SER A 165 -30.23 6.72 -18.96
CA SER A 165 -31.66 7.01 -18.98
C SER A 165 -32.47 6.24 -17.92
N GLU A 166 -31.83 5.29 -17.23
CA GLU A 166 -32.48 4.45 -16.22
C GLU A 166 -32.46 5.12 -14.84
N GLU A 167 -33.45 4.78 -14.02
CA GLU A 167 -33.43 5.15 -12.61
C GLU A 167 -32.40 4.31 -11.84
N PRO A 168 -31.55 4.89 -10.96
CA PRO A 168 -30.55 4.18 -10.19
C PRO A 168 -31.09 2.95 -9.43
N VAL A 169 -32.28 3.06 -8.87
CA VAL A 169 -32.94 1.99 -8.10
C VAL A 169 -33.27 0.77 -8.99
N ARG A 170 -33.70 1.00 -10.25
CA ARG A 170 -33.98 -0.09 -11.20
C ARG A 170 -32.71 -0.82 -11.65
N ILE A 171 -31.61 -0.07 -11.78
CA ILE A 171 -30.30 -0.67 -12.08
C ILE A 171 -29.88 -1.60 -10.93
N VAL A 172 -30.07 -1.18 -9.68
CA VAL A 172 -29.82 -2.02 -8.50
C VAL A 172 -30.64 -3.29 -8.53
N ASP A 173 -31.94 -3.20 -8.80
CA ASP A 173 -32.83 -4.37 -8.86
C ASP A 173 -32.34 -5.39 -9.88
N ARG A 174 -32.06 -4.92 -11.10
CA ARG A 174 -31.52 -5.76 -12.17
C ARG A 174 -30.19 -6.40 -11.78
N ALA A 175 -29.29 -5.61 -11.15
CA ALA A 175 -27.98 -6.11 -10.74
C ALA A 175 -28.08 -7.20 -9.66
N LEU A 176 -29.00 -7.06 -8.69
CA LEU A 176 -29.26 -8.07 -7.66
C LEU A 176 -29.81 -9.37 -8.28
N ASP A 177 -30.78 -9.25 -9.20
CA ASP A 177 -31.33 -10.39 -9.93
C ASP A 177 -30.26 -11.10 -10.78
N GLU A 178 -29.45 -10.36 -11.52
CA GLU A 178 -28.40 -10.88 -12.37
C GLU A 178 -27.28 -11.53 -11.54
N ALA A 179 -26.87 -10.90 -10.44
CA ALA A 179 -25.89 -11.45 -9.50
C ALA A 179 -26.36 -12.79 -8.91
N THR A 180 -27.65 -12.88 -8.54
CA THR A 180 -28.24 -14.10 -8.01
C THR A 180 -28.28 -15.22 -9.07
N ARG A 181 -28.76 -14.93 -10.28
CA ARG A 181 -28.81 -15.89 -11.40
C ARG A 181 -27.43 -16.37 -11.82
N SER A 182 -26.45 -15.48 -11.76
CA SER A 182 -25.06 -15.77 -12.14
C SER A 182 -24.25 -16.41 -11.00
N HIS A 183 -24.84 -16.68 -9.85
CA HIS A 183 -24.16 -17.20 -8.66
C HIS A 183 -22.91 -16.41 -8.32
N VAL A 184 -23.07 -15.09 -8.15
CA VAL A 184 -22.02 -14.16 -7.79
C VAL A 184 -21.86 -14.15 -6.26
N ASP A 185 -20.62 -14.19 -5.78
CA ASP A 185 -20.35 -14.11 -4.34
C ASP A 185 -20.50 -12.66 -3.82
N VAL A 186 -20.03 -11.67 -4.60
CA VAL A 186 -19.99 -10.27 -4.20
C VAL A 186 -20.48 -9.37 -5.32
N LEU A 187 -21.45 -8.51 -5.04
CA LEU A 187 -21.89 -7.41 -5.90
C LEU A 187 -21.34 -6.09 -5.37
N ILE A 188 -20.59 -5.35 -6.17
CA ILE A 188 -20.08 -4.02 -5.83
C ILE A 188 -20.88 -2.97 -6.59
N VAL A 189 -21.50 -2.06 -5.85
CA VAL A 189 -22.33 -0.96 -6.38
C VAL A 189 -21.51 0.33 -6.33
N ASP A 190 -21.17 0.88 -7.51
CA ASP A 190 -20.50 2.18 -7.66
C ASP A 190 -21.57 3.27 -7.80
N THR A 191 -21.66 4.20 -6.80
CA THR A 191 -22.68 5.23 -6.78
C THR A 191 -22.22 6.52 -7.42
N ALA A 192 -23.18 7.37 -7.79
CA ALA A 192 -22.91 8.75 -8.20
C ALA A 192 -22.16 9.53 -7.11
N GLY A 193 -21.49 10.60 -7.51
CA GLY A 193 -20.92 11.59 -6.62
C GLY A 193 -21.03 12.96 -7.23
N ARG A 194 -21.38 13.95 -6.41
CA ARG A 194 -21.34 15.37 -6.80
C ARG A 194 -20.15 16.05 -6.15
N LEU A 195 -19.84 17.27 -6.62
CA LEU A 195 -18.71 18.05 -6.10
C LEU A 195 -18.88 18.42 -4.63
N HIS A 196 -20.10 18.64 -4.22
CA HIS A 196 -20.46 19.00 -2.85
C HIS A 196 -21.59 18.11 -2.34
N VAL A 197 -21.73 18.02 -1.03
CA VAL A 197 -22.86 17.37 -0.39
C VAL A 197 -24.07 18.28 -0.55
N ASP A 198 -25.07 17.83 -1.29
CA ASP A 198 -26.38 18.48 -1.42
C ASP A 198 -27.49 17.49 -1.07
N GLU A 199 -28.67 18.03 -0.82
CA GLU A 199 -29.81 17.26 -0.33
C GLU A 199 -30.30 16.24 -1.38
N GLU A 200 -30.31 16.62 -2.65
CA GLU A 200 -30.77 15.77 -3.76
C GLU A 200 -29.86 14.53 -3.92
N MET A 201 -28.52 14.73 -3.90
CA MET A 201 -27.56 13.63 -3.93
C MET A 201 -27.75 12.70 -2.72
N MET A 202 -27.93 13.25 -1.53
CA MET A 202 -28.08 12.45 -0.31
C MET A 202 -29.36 11.62 -0.33
N GLN A 203 -30.45 12.16 -0.90
CA GLN A 203 -31.70 11.43 -1.10
C GLN A 203 -31.53 10.30 -2.12
N GLU A 204 -30.89 10.56 -3.27
CA GLU A 204 -30.62 9.54 -4.29
C GLU A 204 -29.81 8.39 -3.73
N VAL A 205 -28.68 8.70 -3.06
CA VAL A 205 -27.80 7.68 -2.48
C VAL A 205 -28.50 6.91 -1.35
N ALA A 206 -29.37 7.56 -0.57
CA ALA A 206 -30.18 6.90 0.46
C ALA A 206 -31.19 5.91 -0.15
N LEU A 207 -31.87 6.28 -1.23
CA LEU A 207 -32.78 5.37 -1.95
C LEU A 207 -32.06 4.15 -2.52
N VAL A 208 -30.88 4.37 -3.12
CA VAL A 208 -30.02 3.28 -3.61
C VAL A 208 -29.60 2.37 -2.45
N HIS A 209 -29.19 2.96 -1.31
CA HIS A 209 -28.80 2.21 -0.12
C HIS A 209 -29.95 1.37 0.45
N GLU A 210 -31.14 1.96 0.58
CA GLU A 210 -32.32 1.27 1.08
C GLU A 210 -32.70 0.07 0.17
N ARG A 211 -32.54 0.25 -1.15
CA ARG A 211 -32.87 -0.81 -2.11
C ARG A 211 -31.80 -1.90 -2.18
N ALA A 212 -30.54 -1.51 -2.22
CA ALA A 212 -29.41 -2.44 -2.29
C ALA A 212 -29.21 -3.25 -1.00
N LYS A 213 -29.63 -2.71 0.15
CA LYS A 213 -29.41 -3.28 1.50
C LYS A 213 -27.98 -3.80 1.66
N PRO A 214 -26.97 -2.95 1.48
CA PRO A 214 -25.59 -3.39 1.45
C PRO A 214 -25.16 -3.97 2.80
N HIS A 215 -24.38 -5.04 2.76
CA HIS A 215 -23.70 -5.59 3.94
C HIS A 215 -22.54 -4.71 4.37
N GLU A 216 -21.90 -4.06 3.39
CA GLU A 216 -20.82 -3.10 3.61
C GLU A 216 -21.10 -1.83 2.82
N THR A 217 -21.06 -0.70 3.50
CA THR A 217 -21.13 0.64 2.90
C THR A 217 -19.81 1.34 3.16
N LEU A 218 -19.01 1.48 2.12
CA LEU A 218 -17.65 2.02 2.22
C LEU A 218 -17.65 3.48 1.75
N PHE A 219 -17.26 4.38 2.64
CA PHE A 219 -17.04 5.78 2.29
C PHE A 219 -15.66 5.93 1.65
N VAL A 220 -15.65 6.29 0.37
CA VAL A 220 -14.43 6.52 -0.42
C VAL A 220 -14.07 7.99 -0.36
N VAL A 221 -12.88 8.29 0.13
CA VAL A 221 -12.43 9.66 0.35
C VAL A 221 -11.03 9.89 -0.22
N ASP A 222 -10.87 11.04 -0.89
CA ASP A 222 -9.57 11.51 -1.37
C ASP A 222 -8.74 12.02 -0.19
N SER A 223 -7.57 11.46 0.02
CA SER A 223 -6.67 11.86 1.10
C SER A 223 -6.13 13.30 0.96
N MET A 224 -6.33 13.93 -0.22
CA MET A 224 -5.91 15.31 -0.50
C MET A 224 -7.05 16.34 -0.30
N ALA A 225 -8.28 15.89 -0.03
CA ALA A 225 -9.46 16.77 0.00
C ALA A 225 -9.58 17.67 1.26
N GLY A 226 -8.67 17.55 2.22
CA GLY A 226 -8.63 18.43 3.40
C GLY A 226 -9.91 18.37 4.26
N GLN A 227 -10.35 19.54 4.74
CA GLN A 227 -11.51 19.67 5.65
C GLN A 227 -12.85 19.30 4.98
N ASP A 228 -12.98 19.44 3.66
CA ASP A 228 -14.19 19.07 2.93
C ASP A 228 -14.49 17.57 3.02
N ALA A 229 -13.43 16.75 3.08
CA ALA A 229 -13.56 15.32 3.31
C ALA A 229 -14.21 14.99 4.67
N VAL A 230 -13.87 15.76 5.70
CA VAL A 230 -14.43 15.58 7.06
C VAL A 230 -15.90 15.97 7.10
N ASN A 231 -16.27 17.08 6.45
CA ASN A 231 -17.64 17.54 6.34
C ASN A 231 -18.50 16.54 5.57
N ALA A 232 -17.99 16.04 4.44
CA ALA A 232 -18.65 15.01 3.65
C ALA A 232 -18.82 13.71 4.45
N ALA A 233 -17.76 13.23 5.10
CA ALA A 233 -17.83 12.03 5.93
C ALA A 233 -18.91 12.11 7.01
N THR A 234 -19.04 13.28 7.66
CA THR A 234 -20.06 13.53 8.67
C THR A 234 -21.48 13.48 8.08
N ALA A 235 -21.68 14.05 6.90
CA ALA A 235 -22.97 14.05 6.23
C ALA A 235 -23.36 12.63 5.77
N PHE A 236 -22.44 11.91 5.15
CA PHE A 236 -22.67 10.54 4.71
C PHE A 236 -22.93 9.59 5.89
N ASP A 237 -22.21 9.72 7.01
CA ASP A 237 -22.42 8.86 8.19
C ASP A 237 -23.77 9.09 8.88
N LYS A 238 -24.31 10.31 8.79
CA LYS A 238 -25.66 10.63 9.28
C LYS A 238 -26.78 10.03 8.43
N THR A 239 -26.55 9.89 7.12
CA THR A 239 -27.59 9.46 6.16
C THR A 239 -27.49 7.97 5.86
N LEU A 240 -26.27 7.44 5.79
CA LEU A 240 -26.00 6.04 5.45
C LEU A 240 -25.40 5.31 6.65
N ALA A 241 -25.72 4.02 6.78
CA ALA A 241 -25.07 3.16 7.76
C ALA A 241 -23.64 2.79 7.26
N LEU A 242 -22.68 3.73 7.35
CA LEU A 242 -21.30 3.46 6.95
C LEU A 242 -20.70 2.34 7.78
N THR A 243 -19.97 1.43 7.14
CA THR A 243 -19.28 0.30 7.79
C THR A 243 -17.76 0.42 7.74
N GLY A 244 -17.24 1.28 6.88
CA GLY A 244 -15.81 1.48 6.73
C GLY A 244 -15.45 2.63 5.79
N ILE A 245 -14.17 2.95 5.77
CA ILE A 245 -13.58 4.05 5.00
C ILE A 245 -12.51 3.48 4.06
N VAL A 246 -12.44 4.01 2.84
CA VAL A 246 -11.37 3.76 1.89
C VAL A 246 -10.67 5.08 1.58
N LEU A 247 -9.39 5.18 1.89
CA LEU A 247 -8.55 6.32 1.53
C LEU A 247 -8.01 6.12 0.13
N THR A 248 -8.13 7.12 -0.73
CA THR A 248 -7.56 7.09 -2.09
C THR A 248 -6.46 8.12 -2.26
N LYS A 249 -5.69 8.00 -3.34
CA LYS A 249 -4.61 8.92 -3.73
C LYS A 249 -3.56 9.12 -2.63
N THR A 250 -3.29 8.07 -1.85
CA THR A 250 -2.33 8.14 -0.75
C THR A 250 -0.87 8.12 -1.20
N ASP A 251 -0.63 7.88 -2.48
CA ASP A 251 0.65 7.98 -3.19
C ASP A 251 1.04 9.41 -3.59
N GLY A 252 0.09 10.34 -3.57
CA GLY A 252 0.33 11.76 -3.81
C GLY A 252 0.88 12.51 -2.60
N ASP A 253 1.02 13.83 -2.74
CA ASP A 253 1.50 14.74 -1.68
C ASP A 253 0.45 15.00 -0.59
N ALA A 254 -0.34 13.99 -0.25
CA ALA A 254 -1.36 14.09 0.78
C ALA A 254 -0.71 14.32 2.15
N LYS A 255 -1.23 15.30 2.89
CA LYS A 255 -0.72 15.67 4.22
C LYS A 255 -1.04 14.65 5.31
N GLY A 256 -1.98 13.74 5.05
CA GLY A 256 -2.34 12.63 5.95
C GLY A 256 -3.38 12.94 7.02
N GLY A 257 -3.71 14.21 7.24
CA GLY A 257 -4.65 14.61 8.29
C GLY A 257 -6.09 14.14 8.06
N VAL A 258 -6.48 13.95 6.80
CA VAL A 258 -7.80 13.42 6.44
C VAL A 258 -8.04 12.05 7.07
N ALA A 259 -7.06 11.15 7.04
CA ALA A 259 -7.18 9.82 7.64
C ALA A 259 -7.53 9.88 9.13
N LEU A 260 -6.81 10.74 9.87
CA LEU A 260 -7.00 10.95 11.31
C LEU A 260 -8.37 11.57 11.60
N SER A 261 -8.76 12.58 10.81
CA SER A 261 -9.97 13.35 11.03
C SER A 261 -11.24 12.57 10.69
N VAL A 262 -11.28 11.92 9.51
CA VAL A 262 -12.46 11.18 9.05
C VAL A 262 -12.73 9.98 9.96
N ARG A 263 -11.68 9.28 10.40
CA ARG A 263 -11.81 8.16 11.35
C ARG A 263 -12.37 8.59 12.70
N GLU A 264 -11.85 9.69 13.28
CA GLU A 264 -12.32 10.18 14.60
C GLU A 264 -13.77 10.71 14.54
N VAL A 265 -14.12 11.41 13.46
CA VAL A 265 -15.46 12.01 13.32
C VAL A 265 -16.54 10.95 13.06
N THR A 266 -16.27 9.96 12.23
CA THR A 266 -17.25 8.91 11.89
C THR A 266 -17.24 7.73 12.87
N GLY A 267 -16.14 7.53 13.60
CA GLY A 267 -15.95 6.31 14.40
C GLY A 267 -15.76 5.04 13.56
N LYS A 268 -15.80 5.12 12.21
CA LYS A 268 -15.72 3.94 11.32
C LYS A 268 -14.28 3.54 11.02
N PRO A 269 -13.97 2.24 10.90
CA PRO A 269 -12.62 1.80 10.63
C PRO A 269 -12.20 2.16 9.20
N ILE A 270 -10.93 2.56 9.04
CA ILE A 270 -10.31 2.62 7.71
C ILE A 270 -9.97 1.18 7.32
N ARG A 271 -10.51 0.73 6.18
CA ARG A 271 -10.32 -0.65 5.71
C ARG A 271 -9.20 -0.79 4.69
N PHE A 272 -9.12 0.19 3.77
CA PHE A 272 -8.17 0.14 2.65
C PHE A 272 -7.55 1.50 2.35
N MET A 273 -6.37 1.44 1.72
CA MET A 273 -5.67 2.58 1.12
C MET A 273 -5.38 2.30 -0.36
N GLY A 274 -5.73 3.24 -1.22
CA GLY A 274 -5.30 3.26 -2.63
C GLY A 274 -3.94 3.94 -2.74
N VAL A 275 -2.92 3.15 -3.06
CA VAL A 275 -1.49 3.56 -3.06
C VAL A 275 -0.92 3.74 -4.46
N GLY A 276 -1.74 4.06 -5.44
CA GLY A 276 -1.34 4.28 -6.82
C GLY A 276 -2.51 4.13 -7.80
N GLU A 277 -2.28 4.37 -9.08
CA GLU A 277 -3.30 4.33 -10.13
C GLU A 277 -3.65 2.92 -10.60
N LYS A 278 -2.72 1.97 -10.51
CA LYS A 278 -2.90 0.61 -11.01
C LYS A 278 -4.01 -0.14 -10.26
N VAL A 279 -4.67 -1.07 -10.95
CA VAL A 279 -5.79 -1.86 -10.38
C VAL A 279 -5.38 -2.80 -9.23
N ASP A 280 -4.10 -3.09 -9.07
CA ASP A 280 -3.54 -3.86 -7.96
C ASP A 280 -3.10 -3.00 -6.76
N ALA A 281 -3.14 -1.66 -6.91
CA ALA A 281 -2.68 -0.71 -5.90
C ALA A 281 -3.76 -0.41 -4.85
N LEU A 282 -4.22 -1.45 -4.12
CA LEU A 282 -5.13 -1.36 -2.97
C LEU A 282 -4.57 -2.20 -1.82
N GLU A 283 -4.19 -1.53 -0.74
CA GLU A 283 -3.64 -2.17 0.45
C GLU A 283 -4.66 -2.17 1.59
N ALA A 284 -4.61 -3.20 2.45
CA ALA A 284 -5.34 -3.17 3.72
C ALA A 284 -4.74 -2.11 4.64
N PHE A 285 -5.59 -1.43 5.38
CA PHE A 285 -5.14 -0.44 6.33
C PHE A 285 -4.70 -1.11 7.65
N HIS A 286 -3.49 -0.82 8.08
CA HIS A 286 -2.93 -1.32 9.33
C HIS A 286 -2.56 -0.14 10.23
N PRO A 287 -3.38 0.20 11.24
CA PRO A 287 -3.19 1.38 12.07
C PRO A 287 -1.80 1.48 12.71
N ASP A 288 -1.30 0.38 13.26
CA ASP A 288 0.01 0.30 13.93
C ASP A 288 1.17 0.64 12.97
N ARG A 289 1.12 0.11 11.73
CA ARG A 289 2.13 0.37 10.69
C ARG A 289 2.09 1.82 10.21
N VAL A 290 0.87 2.37 10.04
CA VAL A 290 0.69 3.76 9.64
C VAL A 290 1.19 4.69 10.75
N ALA A 291 0.87 4.43 12.01
CA ALA A 291 1.36 5.18 13.16
C ALA A 291 2.90 5.13 13.26
N SER A 292 3.50 3.96 13.04
CA SER A 292 4.96 3.78 13.00
C SER A 292 5.60 4.58 11.86
N ARG A 293 4.98 4.60 10.68
CA ARG A 293 5.42 5.39 9.52
C ARG A 293 5.33 6.89 9.80
N ILE A 294 4.24 7.35 10.42
CA ILE A 294 4.04 8.75 10.84
C ILE A 294 5.14 9.20 11.82
N LEU A 295 5.65 8.32 12.66
CA LEU A 295 6.74 8.62 13.60
C LEU A 295 8.15 8.39 13.03
N GLY A 296 8.27 8.07 11.75
CA GLY A 296 9.56 7.81 11.11
C GLY A 296 10.26 6.55 11.61
N MET A 297 9.51 5.61 12.23
CA MET A 297 10.04 4.35 12.75
C MET A 297 10.19 3.26 11.68
N GLY A 298 9.76 3.55 10.45
CA GLY A 298 9.78 2.60 9.34
C GLY A 298 8.63 1.57 9.40
N ASP A 299 8.48 0.82 8.33
CA ASP A 299 7.46 -0.23 8.22
C ASP A 299 8.08 -1.53 7.67
N VAL A 300 8.84 -2.20 8.51
CA VAL A 300 9.53 -3.45 8.14
C VAL A 300 8.54 -4.59 7.87
N LEU A 301 7.40 -4.62 8.56
CA LEU A 301 6.41 -5.69 8.41
C LEU A 301 5.71 -5.62 7.05
N THR A 302 5.29 -4.44 6.60
CA THR A 302 4.73 -4.27 5.26
C THR A 302 5.71 -4.67 4.18
N LEU A 303 7.01 -4.33 4.34
CA LEU A 303 8.04 -4.74 3.40
C LEU A 303 8.17 -6.27 3.34
N VAL A 304 8.16 -6.95 4.48
CA VAL A 304 8.21 -8.43 4.53
C VAL A 304 7.00 -9.05 3.85
N GLU A 305 5.79 -8.57 4.13
CA GLU A 305 4.57 -9.08 3.50
C GLU A 305 4.52 -8.82 1.99
N GLU A 306 4.95 -7.65 1.52
CA GLU A 306 5.06 -7.38 0.08
C GLU A 306 6.07 -8.30 -0.59
N ILE A 307 7.22 -8.56 0.06
CA ILE A 307 8.20 -9.51 -0.43
C ILE A 307 7.58 -10.91 -0.50
N GLU A 308 6.89 -11.35 0.55
CA GLU A 308 6.23 -12.66 0.57
C GLU A 308 5.12 -12.79 -0.49
N GLN A 309 4.38 -11.73 -0.77
CA GLN A 309 3.31 -11.74 -1.77
C GLN A 309 3.84 -11.67 -3.20
N LYS A 310 4.86 -10.85 -3.46
CA LYS A 310 5.43 -10.62 -4.80
C LYS A 310 6.48 -11.66 -5.18
N VAL A 311 7.11 -12.31 -4.20
CA VAL A 311 8.06 -13.41 -4.43
C VAL A 311 7.27 -14.68 -4.70
N SER A 312 7.23 -15.11 -5.96
CA SER A 312 6.65 -16.40 -6.34
C SER A 312 7.41 -17.52 -5.61
N LYS A 313 6.75 -18.13 -4.60
CA LYS A 313 7.31 -19.26 -3.82
C LYS A 313 7.86 -20.35 -4.75
N ASP A 314 7.17 -20.61 -5.87
CA ASP A 314 7.60 -21.58 -6.88
C ASP A 314 8.95 -21.26 -7.54
N LYS A 315 9.23 -19.98 -7.85
CA LYS A 315 10.49 -19.58 -8.48
C LYS A 315 11.64 -19.65 -7.49
N THR A 316 11.40 -19.25 -6.24
CA THR A 316 12.41 -19.31 -5.17
C THR A 316 12.73 -20.75 -4.78
N GLU A 317 11.72 -21.63 -4.68
CA GLU A 317 11.95 -23.07 -4.46
C GLU A 317 12.67 -23.75 -5.61
N LYS A 318 12.35 -23.43 -6.87
CA LYS A 318 13.04 -23.95 -8.05
C LYS A 318 14.52 -23.55 -8.03
N LEU A 319 14.83 -22.29 -7.68
CA LEU A 319 16.20 -21.82 -7.55
C LEU A 319 16.94 -22.53 -6.41
N ALA A 320 16.31 -22.67 -5.24
CA ALA A 320 16.87 -23.38 -4.10
C ALA A 320 17.10 -24.88 -4.41
N LYS A 321 16.17 -25.55 -5.09
CA LYS A 321 16.30 -26.93 -5.56
C LYS A 321 17.41 -27.08 -6.62
N LYS A 322 17.58 -26.09 -7.54
CA LYS A 322 18.68 -26.05 -8.52
C LYS A 322 20.05 -25.93 -7.82
N LEU A 323 20.17 -25.04 -6.84
CA LEU A 323 21.40 -24.82 -6.07
C LEU A 323 21.77 -26.05 -5.23
N LYS A 324 20.80 -26.70 -4.57
CA LYS A 324 21.02 -27.97 -3.84
C LYS A 324 21.46 -29.12 -4.75
N LYS A 325 20.97 -29.17 -6.01
CA LYS A 325 21.38 -30.18 -7.01
C LYS A 325 22.69 -29.87 -7.73
N GLY A 326 23.46 -28.84 -7.28
CA GLY A 326 24.76 -28.46 -7.87
C GLY A 326 24.66 -27.85 -9.26
N ARG A 327 23.48 -27.52 -9.77
CA ARG A 327 23.29 -26.80 -11.03
C ARG A 327 23.58 -25.32 -10.77
N GLY A 328 24.59 -24.78 -11.48
CA GLY A 328 25.03 -23.39 -11.30
C GLY A 328 23.92 -22.37 -11.64
N PHE A 329 24.09 -21.15 -11.15
CA PHE A 329 23.26 -19.98 -11.47
C PHE A 329 23.47 -19.60 -12.95
N ASP A 330 22.40 -19.67 -13.77
CA ASP A 330 22.47 -19.37 -15.21
C ASP A 330 21.84 -17.99 -15.55
N LEU A 331 21.96 -17.55 -16.83
CA LEU A 331 21.43 -16.26 -17.26
C LEU A 331 19.90 -16.21 -17.26
N SER A 332 19.20 -17.35 -17.31
CA SER A 332 17.74 -17.37 -17.12
C SER A 332 17.37 -17.06 -15.69
N ASP A 333 18.12 -17.59 -14.73
CA ASP A 333 17.91 -17.29 -13.30
C ASP A 333 18.20 -15.79 -13.02
N LEU A 334 19.21 -15.20 -13.68
CA LEU A 334 19.49 -13.76 -13.59
C LEU A 334 18.36 -12.92 -14.18
N ARG A 335 17.80 -13.31 -15.35
CA ARG A 335 16.65 -12.63 -15.95
C ARG A 335 15.47 -12.64 -15.01
N ASP A 336 15.12 -13.82 -14.50
CA ASP A 336 13.97 -13.98 -13.61
C ASP A 336 14.11 -13.15 -12.33
N GLN A 337 15.35 -12.98 -11.83
CA GLN A 337 15.66 -12.12 -10.69
C GLN A 337 15.53 -10.63 -11.03
N LEU A 338 15.98 -10.19 -12.21
CA LEU A 338 15.84 -8.81 -12.68
C LEU A 338 14.36 -8.45 -12.93
N GLU A 339 13.57 -9.36 -13.50
CA GLU A 339 12.13 -9.19 -13.69
C GLU A 339 11.39 -9.12 -12.36
N GLN A 340 11.77 -9.93 -11.37
CA GLN A 340 11.23 -9.81 -10.01
C GLN A 340 11.52 -8.44 -9.39
N MET A 341 12.76 -7.94 -9.53
CA MET A 341 13.12 -6.61 -9.03
C MET A 341 12.27 -5.50 -9.68
N MET A 342 11.96 -5.58 -10.97
CA MET A 342 11.07 -4.61 -11.63
C MET A 342 9.63 -4.72 -11.12
N ASN A 343 9.13 -5.93 -10.91
CA ASN A 343 7.76 -6.18 -10.44
C ASN A 343 7.56 -5.80 -8.96
N MET A 344 8.65 -5.69 -8.19
CA MET A 344 8.62 -5.26 -6.78
C MET A 344 8.60 -3.74 -6.59
N GLY A 345 8.45 -2.95 -7.67
CA GLY A 345 8.38 -1.49 -7.58
C GLY A 345 9.74 -0.79 -7.51
N GLY A 346 10.84 -1.49 -7.83
CA GLY A 346 12.19 -0.93 -7.84
C GLY A 346 12.87 -0.89 -6.46
N LEU A 347 14.16 -0.54 -6.48
CA LEU A 347 14.98 -0.50 -5.24
C LEU A 347 14.57 0.65 -4.30
N ALA A 348 13.97 1.73 -4.83
CA ALA A 348 13.59 2.92 -4.07
C ALA A 348 12.41 2.65 -3.15
N SER A 349 11.37 1.95 -3.61
CA SER A 349 10.23 1.60 -2.76
C SER A 349 10.60 0.66 -1.59
N MET A 350 11.68 -0.12 -1.75
CA MET A 350 12.24 -0.92 -0.65
C MET A 350 13.02 -0.07 0.36
N LEU A 351 13.75 0.95 -0.11
CA LEU A 351 14.57 1.83 0.75
C LEU A 351 13.69 2.81 1.56
N GLU A 352 12.56 3.27 1.01
CA GLU A 352 11.60 4.10 1.74
C GLU A 352 10.99 3.42 2.97
N LYS A 353 10.91 2.09 2.96
CA LYS A 353 10.30 1.30 4.03
C LYS A 353 11.30 0.82 5.10
N LEU A 354 12.61 1.00 4.86
CA LEU A 354 13.65 0.64 5.83
C LEU A 354 14.02 1.82 6.72
N PRO A 355 14.16 1.63 8.04
CA PRO A 355 14.68 2.64 8.95
C PRO A 355 16.19 2.82 8.70
N LEU A 356 16.56 3.68 7.75
CA LEU A 356 17.97 3.97 7.49
C LEU A 356 18.47 5.06 8.46
N PRO A 357 19.56 4.85 9.18
CA PRO A 357 20.16 5.90 10.00
C PRO A 357 20.79 6.98 9.11
N GLY A 358 20.23 8.20 9.16
CA GLY A 358 20.83 9.44 8.74
C GLY A 358 21.30 9.56 7.28
N ASN A 359 20.71 10.52 6.53
CA ASN A 359 21.21 11.10 5.29
C ASN A 359 21.66 10.19 4.13
N VAL A 360 20.97 9.11 3.86
CA VAL A 360 21.05 8.48 2.54
C VAL A 360 20.10 9.28 1.62
N ASN A 361 20.69 10.11 0.76
CA ASN A 361 19.94 10.93 -0.18
C ASN A 361 19.26 9.99 -1.20
N ALA A 362 18.00 9.67 -0.99
CA ALA A 362 17.19 8.81 -1.87
C ALA A 362 17.10 9.38 -3.30
N ALA A 363 17.30 10.69 -3.46
CA ALA A 363 17.41 11.38 -4.73
C ALA A 363 18.64 10.99 -5.56
N ALA A 364 19.69 10.42 -4.95
CA ALA A 364 20.89 9.97 -5.66
C ALA A 364 20.71 8.61 -6.36
N LEU A 365 19.66 7.86 -6.04
CA LEU A 365 19.27 6.63 -6.70
C LEU A 365 18.17 6.92 -7.74
N ASN A 366 18.49 7.70 -8.75
CA ASN A 366 17.61 8.08 -9.86
C ASN A 366 16.87 6.86 -10.41
N GLU A 367 15.62 6.65 -10.01
CA GLU A 367 14.77 5.49 -10.34
C GLU A 367 14.69 5.21 -11.84
N ALA A 368 14.43 6.25 -12.63
CA ALA A 368 14.33 6.15 -14.09
C ALA A 368 15.61 5.62 -14.76
N GLY A 369 16.79 5.93 -14.20
CA GLY A 369 18.08 5.46 -14.72
C GLY A 369 18.34 3.99 -14.40
N ASN A 370 17.93 3.51 -13.23
CA ASN A 370 18.14 2.13 -12.82
C ASN A 370 17.15 1.17 -13.46
N GLU A 371 15.87 1.53 -13.55
CA GLU A 371 14.85 0.74 -14.25
C GLU A 371 15.19 0.58 -15.73
N LYS A 372 15.63 1.65 -16.39
CA LYS A 372 16.07 1.62 -17.79
C LYS A 372 17.28 0.69 -18.00
N LYS A 373 18.21 0.64 -17.05
CA LYS A 373 19.35 -0.30 -17.07
C LYS A 373 18.90 -1.74 -16.92
N ILE A 374 17.99 -2.03 -15.98
CA ILE A 374 17.45 -3.37 -15.75
C ILE A 374 16.70 -3.87 -17.00
N ARG A 375 15.83 -3.05 -17.58
CA ARG A 375 15.12 -3.38 -18.84
C ARG A 375 16.07 -3.71 -19.98
N ARG A 376 17.17 -2.96 -20.13
CA ARG A 376 18.21 -3.26 -21.13
C ARG A 376 18.90 -4.59 -20.87
N GLN A 377 19.21 -4.94 -19.63
CA GLN A 377 19.80 -6.23 -19.27
C GLN A 377 18.85 -7.38 -19.57
N VAL A 378 17.56 -7.26 -19.25
CA VAL A 378 16.52 -8.24 -19.59
C VAL A 378 16.42 -8.42 -21.11
N ALA A 379 16.41 -7.32 -21.88
CA ALA A 379 16.39 -7.38 -23.35
C ALA A 379 17.61 -8.12 -23.92
N ILE A 380 18.82 -7.89 -23.39
CA ILE A 380 20.03 -8.61 -23.80
C ILE A 380 19.86 -10.11 -23.55
N ILE A 381 19.38 -10.53 -22.36
CA ILE A 381 19.19 -11.94 -22.04
C ILE A 381 18.09 -12.56 -22.92
N ASN A 382 17.01 -11.83 -23.21
CA ASN A 382 15.94 -12.31 -24.07
C ASN A 382 16.39 -12.51 -25.54
N SER A 383 17.39 -11.77 -26.00
CA SER A 383 18.02 -11.96 -27.31
C SER A 383 18.95 -13.18 -27.41
N MET A 384 19.22 -13.86 -26.30
CA MET A 384 20.04 -15.08 -26.27
C MET A 384 19.18 -16.33 -26.49
N THR A 385 19.73 -17.33 -27.14
CA THR A 385 19.10 -18.66 -27.25
C THR A 385 19.08 -19.38 -25.88
N PRO A 386 18.17 -20.36 -25.66
CA PRO A 386 18.15 -21.13 -24.40
C PRO A 386 19.51 -21.79 -24.07
N GLY A 387 20.24 -22.26 -25.07
CA GLY A 387 21.59 -22.82 -24.90
C GLY A 387 22.61 -21.79 -24.42
N GLU A 388 22.58 -20.58 -24.97
CA GLU A 388 23.45 -19.46 -24.58
C GLU A 388 23.14 -18.96 -23.15
N ARG A 389 21.89 -18.93 -22.77
CA ARG A 389 21.48 -18.59 -21.37
C ARG A 389 22.01 -19.63 -20.38
N ARG A 390 21.95 -20.92 -20.76
CA ARG A 390 22.36 -22.03 -19.90
C ARG A 390 23.88 -22.20 -19.83
N PHE A 391 24.58 -21.92 -20.94
CA PHE A 391 26.04 -22.09 -21.07
C PHE A 391 26.68 -20.81 -21.61
N PRO A 392 26.85 -19.75 -20.83
CA PRO A 392 27.36 -18.45 -21.30
C PRO A 392 28.74 -18.52 -21.92
N LYS A 393 29.52 -19.56 -21.63
CA LYS A 393 30.87 -19.80 -22.19
C LYS A 393 30.88 -20.02 -23.71
N ILE A 394 29.73 -20.40 -24.31
CA ILE A 394 29.66 -20.59 -25.76
C ILE A 394 29.47 -19.28 -26.53
N ILE A 395 29.29 -18.16 -25.84
CA ILE A 395 29.02 -16.85 -26.46
C ILE A 395 30.35 -16.25 -26.96
N ASN A 396 30.65 -16.48 -28.22
CA ASN A 396 31.80 -15.93 -28.93
C ASN A 396 31.49 -14.53 -29.53
N GLY A 397 32.45 -13.93 -30.25
CA GLY A 397 32.36 -12.58 -30.81
C GLY A 397 31.16 -12.40 -31.78
N SER A 398 30.91 -13.38 -32.68
CA SER A 398 29.79 -13.32 -33.62
C SER A 398 28.44 -13.40 -32.92
N ARG A 399 28.32 -14.26 -31.90
CA ARG A 399 27.11 -14.36 -31.08
C ARG A 399 26.86 -13.08 -30.28
N LYS A 400 27.92 -12.45 -29.73
CA LYS A 400 27.77 -11.15 -29.03
C LYS A 400 27.25 -10.06 -29.95
N LYS A 401 27.71 -10.00 -31.21
CA LYS A 401 27.19 -9.06 -32.21
C LYS A 401 25.71 -9.29 -32.47
N ARG A 402 25.29 -10.55 -32.71
CA ARG A 402 23.90 -10.92 -32.92
C ARG A 402 22.98 -10.57 -31.70
N ILE A 403 23.45 -10.91 -30.50
CA ILE A 403 22.73 -10.63 -29.25
C ILE A 403 22.57 -9.11 -29.04
N ALA A 404 23.66 -8.35 -29.25
CA ALA A 404 23.63 -6.89 -29.12
C ALA A 404 22.65 -6.25 -30.13
N SER A 405 22.70 -6.66 -31.38
CA SER A 405 21.80 -6.20 -32.45
C SER A 405 20.32 -6.52 -32.12
N GLY A 406 20.04 -7.78 -31.71
CA GLY A 406 18.69 -8.21 -31.35
C GLY A 406 18.11 -7.52 -30.12
N ALA A 407 18.97 -7.02 -29.22
CA ALA A 407 18.56 -6.27 -28.03
C ALA A 407 18.54 -4.75 -28.22
N GLY A 408 18.94 -4.23 -29.40
CA GLY A 408 19.13 -2.80 -29.63
C GLY A 408 20.20 -2.18 -28.69
N GLN A 409 21.24 -2.97 -28.31
CA GLN A 409 22.28 -2.56 -27.37
C GLN A 409 23.69 -2.72 -28.01
N GLN A 410 24.72 -2.22 -27.34
CA GLN A 410 26.10 -2.32 -27.79
C GLN A 410 26.77 -3.63 -27.32
N ILE A 411 27.76 -4.09 -28.02
CA ILE A 411 28.57 -5.29 -27.64
C ILE A 411 29.18 -5.11 -26.24
N GLN A 412 29.54 -3.88 -25.89
CA GLN A 412 30.06 -3.52 -24.58
C GLN A 412 29.09 -3.84 -23.45
N ASP A 413 27.76 -3.61 -23.65
CA ASP A 413 26.74 -3.91 -22.67
C ASP A 413 26.55 -5.42 -22.46
N VAL A 414 26.62 -6.19 -23.55
CA VAL A 414 26.66 -7.67 -23.50
C VAL A 414 27.87 -8.15 -22.69
N ASN A 415 29.05 -7.60 -22.92
CA ASN A 415 30.26 -7.96 -22.17
C ASN A 415 30.14 -7.63 -20.69
N ARG A 416 29.56 -6.47 -20.36
CA ARG A 416 29.35 -6.04 -18.99
C ARG A 416 28.39 -7.00 -18.26
N LEU A 417 27.27 -7.37 -18.90
CA LEU A 417 26.30 -8.32 -18.36
C LEU A 417 26.93 -9.70 -18.09
N LEU A 418 27.69 -10.23 -19.05
CA LEU A 418 28.36 -11.51 -18.89
C LEU A 418 29.41 -11.49 -17.75
N LYS A 419 30.12 -10.37 -17.56
CA LYS A 419 31.07 -10.19 -16.46
C LYS A 419 30.33 -10.14 -15.10
N GLN A 420 29.20 -9.43 -15.03
CA GLN A 420 28.37 -9.38 -13.81
C GLN A 420 27.82 -10.76 -13.45
N HIS A 421 27.29 -11.50 -14.43
CA HIS A 421 26.81 -12.87 -14.21
C HIS A 421 27.94 -13.79 -13.65
N LEU A 422 29.14 -13.72 -14.21
CA LEU A 422 30.27 -14.52 -13.75
C LEU A 422 30.66 -14.19 -12.29
N GLN A 423 30.61 -12.92 -11.90
CA GLN A 423 30.87 -12.50 -10.52
C GLN A 423 29.83 -13.05 -9.57
N MET A 424 28.54 -12.96 -9.96
CA MET A 424 27.42 -13.46 -9.17
C MET A 424 27.45 -15.00 -9.03
N GLU A 425 27.77 -15.72 -10.10
CA GLU A 425 27.98 -17.18 -10.07
C GLU A 425 29.08 -17.59 -9.07
N LYS A 426 30.21 -16.87 -9.07
CA LYS A 426 31.30 -17.10 -8.12
C LYS A 426 30.89 -16.84 -6.66
N MET A 427 30.11 -15.77 -6.42
CA MET A 427 29.60 -15.43 -5.10
C MET A 427 28.62 -16.50 -4.58
N MET A 428 27.66 -16.92 -5.42
CA MET A 428 26.72 -17.98 -5.09
C MET A 428 27.38 -19.32 -4.81
N LYS A 429 28.43 -19.70 -5.57
CA LYS A 429 29.23 -20.90 -5.28
C LYS A 429 29.99 -20.83 -3.96
N LYS A 430 30.45 -19.65 -3.55
CA LYS A 430 31.07 -19.46 -2.23
C LYS A 430 30.03 -19.60 -1.08
N MET A 431 28.83 -19.09 -1.26
CA MET A 431 27.76 -19.21 -0.27
C MET A 431 27.26 -20.66 -0.12
N SER A 432 27.12 -21.41 -1.22
CA SER A 432 26.64 -22.81 -1.19
C SER A 432 27.64 -23.80 -0.56
N ARG A 433 28.96 -23.50 -0.53
CA ARG A 433 29.99 -24.34 0.04
C ARG A 433 30.32 -24.07 1.52
N GLY A 434 29.37 -23.61 2.33
CA GLY A 434 29.55 -23.45 3.79
C GLY A 434 30.11 -22.09 4.22
N GLY A 435 30.16 -21.09 3.33
CA GLY A 435 30.65 -19.74 3.63
C GLY A 435 29.77 -18.93 4.59
N MET A 436 28.50 -19.31 4.77
CA MET A 436 27.57 -18.60 5.64
C MET A 436 27.97 -18.67 7.13
N LYS A 437 28.51 -19.82 7.59
CA LYS A 437 29.02 -19.96 8.97
C LYS A 437 30.30 -19.15 9.25
N LYS A 438 31.11 -18.87 8.22
CA LYS A 438 32.35 -18.09 8.36
C LYS A 438 32.12 -16.59 8.28
N MET A 439 31.08 -16.14 7.54
CA MET A 439 30.75 -14.73 7.38
C MET A 439 30.02 -14.17 8.64
N MET A 440 29.21 -14.99 9.32
CA MET A 440 28.60 -14.61 10.62
C MET A 440 29.61 -14.56 11.78
N ARG A 441 30.77 -15.24 11.68
CA ARG A 441 31.85 -15.17 12.68
C ARG A 441 32.80 -13.98 12.51
N GLY A 442 32.72 -13.26 11.39
CA GLY A 442 33.62 -12.15 11.06
C GLY A 442 33.02 -10.75 11.24
N MET A 443 31.80 -10.60 11.73
CA MET A 443 31.25 -9.29 12.09
C MET A 443 31.53 -9.01 13.56
N PRO A 444 32.28 -7.96 13.91
CA PRO A 444 32.47 -7.56 15.29
C PRO A 444 31.15 -6.95 15.80
N GLY A 445 30.52 -7.59 16.77
CA GLY A 445 29.43 -7.04 17.57
C GLY A 445 28.01 -7.50 17.22
N GLY A 446 27.75 -8.79 17.07
CA GLY A 446 26.38 -9.32 16.89
C GLY A 446 26.11 -10.50 17.82
N GLY A 447 25.81 -10.23 19.09
CA GLY A 447 25.20 -11.20 20.00
C GLY A 447 23.80 -11.53 19.53
N MET A 448 23.46 -12.81 19.34
CA MET A 448 22.11 -13.30 19.09
C MET A 448 21.22 -12.96 20.30
N PRO A 449 19.98 -12.46 20.10
CA PRO A 449 19.01 -12.38 21.20
C PRO A 449 18.63 -13.79 21.66
N PRO A 450 18.51 -14.06 23.00
CA PRO A 450 18.05 -15.34 23.49
C PRO A 450 16.54 -15.49 23.25
N GLY A 451 16.15 -16.48 22.44
CA GLY A 451 14.72 -16.79 22.28
C GLY A 451 14.34 -17.55 21.03
N PHE A 452 15.20 -18.44 20.50
CA PHE A 452 14.77 -19.49 19.57
C PHE A 452 15.50 -20.79 19.92
N GLN A 453 14.85 -21.54 20.76
CA GLN A 453 14.98 -23.00 20.86
C GLN A 453 13.66 -23.62 20.43
#